data_81e366fa2981dfdf92e25565b427e169
#
_entry.id   81e366fa2981dfdf92e25565b427e169
#
_cell.length_a   1.000
_cell.length_b   1.000
_cell.length_c   1.000
_cell.angle_alpha   90.00
_cell.angle_beta   90.00
_cell.angle_gamma   90.00
#
_symmetry.space_group_name_H-M   'P 1'
#
loop_
_entity.id
_entity.type
_entity.pdbx_description
1 polymer ?
#
loop_
_entity_poly.entity_id
_entity_poly.type
_entity_poly.pdbx_seq_one_letter_code
_entity_poly.pdbx_strand_id
1 'polypeptide(L)'
;MAHIIDGKAISAAVRGEIKDNTKNFIAETGITPGLAVIIVGTDPASQVYVRNKRRACEEVGFYSEAYELPEATTQEELEALVDKLNADPAIHGILCQLPLPKHLNEEAILLRIDPKKDVDAFHPYNVGRIMIGNQKFLPCTPPRASWS
;
A
#
# COMPACT_ATOMS: atom_id res chain seq x y z
N MET A 1 -2.87 35.60 9.78
CA MET A 1 -1.52 35.05 9.64
C MET A 1 -1.59 33.80 8.77
N ALA A 2 -0.68 33.65 7.83
CA ALA A 2 -0.57 32.43 7.05
C ALA A 2 0.11 31.35 7.90
N HIS A 3 -0.51 30.18 8.01
CA HIS A 3 0.12 29.00 8.61
C HIS A 3 0.90 28.23 7.53
N ILE A 4 2.20 28.05 7.76
CA ILE A 4 3.01 27.19 6.88
C ILE A 4 2.75 25.74 7.28
N ILE A 5 2.25 24.95 6.33
CA ILE A 5 2.08 23.50 6.50
C ILE A 5 3.43 22.83 6.19
N ASP A 6 4.13 22.39 7.23
CA ASP A 6 5.38 21.62 7.08
C ASP A 6 5.06 20.12 6.94
N GLY A 7 4.97 19.66 5.71
CA GLY A 7 4.67 18.26 5.41
C GLY A 7 5.72 17.27 5.94
N LYS A 8 6.98 17.68 6.08
CA LYS A 8 8.04 16.82 6.65
C LYS A 8 7.85 16.63 8.16
N ALA A 9 7.57 17.72 8.88
CA ALA A 9 7.32 17.66 10.31
C ALA A 9 6.05 16.84 10.62
N ILE A 10 4.97 17.05 9.88
CA ILE A 10 3.72 16.30 10.02
C ILE A 10 3.97 14.81 9.73
N SER A 11 4.65 14.49 8.65
CA SER A 11 4.97 13.10 8.29
C SER A 11 5.82 12.41 9.36
N ALA A 12 6.79 13.11 9.96
CA ALA A 12 7.62 12.57 11.02
C ALA A 12 6.79 12.30 12.30
N ALA A 13 5.91 13.23 12.67
CA ALA A 13 5.02 13.07 13.82
C ALA A 13 4.08 11.87 13.64
N VAL A 14 3.41 11.74 12.48
CA VAL A 14 2.52 10.63 12.16
C VAL A 14 3.28 9.29 12.19
N ARG A 15 4.49 9.21 11.63
CA ARG A 15 5.30 7.99 11.71
C ARG A 15 5.68 7.63 13.14
N GLY A 16 5.96 8.63 13.99
CA GLY A 16 6.20 8.43 15.42
C GLY A 16 5.01 7.78 16.12
N GLU A 17 3.82 8.32 15.91
CA GLU A 17 2.57 7.76 16.45
C GLU A 17 2.31 6.33 15.95
N ILE A 18 2.48 6.08 14.64
CA ILE A 18 2.31 4.74 14.06
C ILE A 18 3.32 3.77 14.68
N LYS A 19 4.57 4.17 14.86
CA LYS A 19 5.61 3.34 15.47
C LYS A 19 5.24 2.90 16.88
N ASP A 20 4.74 3.81 17.70
CA ASP A 20 4.34 3.51 19.08
C ASP A 20 3.09 2.62 19.10
N ASN A 21 2.10 2.92 18.26
CA ASN A 21 0.92 2.08 18.10
C ASN A 21 1.28 0.67 17.60
N THR A 22 2.22 0.55 16.68
CA THR A 22 2.70 -0.75 16.17
C THR A 22 3.36 -1.58 17.25
N LYS A 23 4.20 -0.97 18.09
CA LYS A 23 4.83 -1.66 19.23
C LYS A 23 3.78 -2.21 20.20
N ASN A 24 2.78 -1.39 20.55
CA ASN A 24 1.71 -1.81 21.44
C ASN A 24 0.89 -2.94 20.82
N PHE A 25 0.52 -2.81 19.54
CA PHE A 25 -0.22 -3.84 18.82
C PHE A 25 0.53 -5.18 18.77
N ILE A 26 1.85 -5.16 18.48
CA ILE A 26 2.68 -6.38 18.46
C ILE A 26 2.75 -6.98 19.88
N ALA A 27 2.90 -6.15 20.92
CA ALA A 27 2.96 -6.63 22.29
C ALA A 27 1.65 -7.29 22.74
N GLU A 28 0.51 -6.77 22.30
CA GLU A 28 -0.81 -7.30 22.65
C GLU A 28 -1.21 -8.53 21.83
N THR A 29 -0.86 -8.57 20.56
CA THR A 29 -1.36 -9.60 19.62
C THR A 29 -0.32 -10.63 19.19
N GLY A 30 0.97 -10.30 19.31
CA GLY A 30 2.07 -11.10 18.75
C GLY A 30 2.17 -11.00 17.22
N ILE A 31 1.35 -10.16 16.56
CA ILE A 31 1.27 -10.03 15.10
C ILE A 31 2.05 -8.80 14.65
N THR A 32 3.02 -9.00 13.75
CA THR A 32 3.71 -7.91 13.08
C THR A 32 2.95 -7.56 11.79
N PRO A 33 2.50 -6.29 11.60
CA PRO A 33 1.87 -5.90 10.34
C PRO A 33 2.82 -6.10 9.16
N GLY A 34 2.36 -6.75 8.10
CA GLY A 34 3.14 -7.08 6.91
C GLY A 34 2.59 -6.40 5.66
N LEU A 35 3.47 -5.74 4.90
CA LEU A 35 3.16 -5.09 3.64
C LEU A 35 3.99 -5.69 2.50
N ALA A 36 3.32 -6.16 1.45
CA ALA A 36 3.95 -6.52 0.19
C ALA A 36 3.83 -5.36 -0.80
N VAL A 37 4.95 -4.98 -1.40
CA VAL A 37 5.00 -3.94 -2.43
C VAL A 37 5.49 -4.59 -3.72
N ILE A 38 4.69 -4.50 -4.78
CA ILE A 38 5.01 -5.03 -6.10
C ILE A 38 5.37 -3.88 -7.03
N ILE A 39 6.48 -4.01 -7.73
CA ILE A 39 6.90 -3.12 -8.81
C ILE A 39 7.30 -3.96 -10.01
N VAL A 40 6.85 -3.59 -11.20
CA VAL A 40 7.22 -4.25 -12.46
C VAL A 40 7.93 -3.24 -13.36
N GLY A 41 9.11 -3.62 -13.82
CA GLY A 41 9.95 -2.76 -14.65
C GLY A 41 10.92 -1.89 -13.86
N THR A 42 11.60 -1.00 -14.58
CA THR A 42 12.73 -0.22 -14.07
C THR A 42 12.46 1.29 -14.04
N ASP A 43 11.19 1.71 -13.98
CA ASP A 43 10.86 3.14 -13.90
C ASP A 43 11.52 3.78 -12.67
N PRO A 44 12.42 4.77 -12.86
CA PRO A 44 13.20 5.33 -11.77
C PRO A 44 12.35 6.00 -10.67
N ALA A 45 11.23 6.62 -11.06
CA ALA A 45 10.32 7.27 -10.12
C ALA A 45 9.64 6.22 -9.23
N SER A 46 9.16 5.13 -9.82
CA SER A 46 8.53 4.01 -9.11
C SER A 46 9.50 3.35 -8.13
N GLN A 47 10.77 3.17 -8.53
CA GLN A 47 11.81 2.63 -7.63
C GLN A 47 12.08 3.51 -6.41
N VAL A 48 12.09 4.84 -6.59
CA VAL A 48 12.23 5.78 -5.48
C VAL A 48 11.06 5.66 -4.51
N TYR A 49 9.83 5.56 -5.03
CA TYR A 49 8.63 5.39 -4.19
C TYR A 49 8.66 4.08 -3.40
N VAL A 50 9.01 2.97 -4.03
CA VAL A 50 9.10 1.65 -3.36
C VAL A 50 10.16 1.66 -2.27
N ARG A 51 11.33 2.22 -2.55
CA ARG A 51 12.40 2.36 -1.54
C ARG A 51 11.97 3.22 -0.35
N ASN A 52 11.29 4.34 -0.59
CA ASN A 52 10.81 5.21 0.48
C ASN A 52 9.72 4.53 1.31
N LYS A 53 8.80 3.79 0.67
CA LYS A 53 7.75 3.01 1.37
C LYS A 53 8.37 1.92 2.24
N ARG A 54 9.33 1.17 1.70
CA ARG A 54 10.06 0.15 2.46
C ARG A 54 10.74 0.74 3.69
N ARG A 55 11.49 1.84 3.52
CA ARG A 55 12.14 2.54 4.62
C ARG A 55 11.15 3.02 5.68
N ALA A 56 9.99 3.55 5.26
CA ALA A 56 8.96 3.98 6.18
C ALA A 56 8.35 2.80 6.97
N CYS A 57 8.15 1.64 6.33
CA CYS A 57 7.72 0.42 7.00
C CYS A 57 8.72 -0.05 8.06
N GLU A 58 10.01 -0.08 7.71
CA GLU A 58 11.09 -0.44 8.64
C GLU A 58 11.13 0.51 9.85
N GLU A 59 10.96 1.84 9.61
CA GLU A 59 10.95 2.86 10.65
C GLU A 59 9.82 2.67 11.67
N VAL A 60 8.63 2.27 11.21
CA VAL A 60 7.46 2.07 12.06
C VAL A 60 7.33 0.66 12.63
N GLY A 61 8.23 -0.26 12.26
CA GLY A 61 8.26 -1.64 12.76
C GLY A 61 7.36 -2.61 12.01
N PHE A 62 6.99 -2.30 10.76
CA PHE A 62 6.28 -3.23 9.89
C PHE A 62 7.25 -4.20 9.23
N TYR A 63 6.80 -5.43 9.00
CA TYR A 63 7.40 -6.33 8.05
C TYR A 63 7.11 -5.84 6.62
N SER A 64 8.12 -5.78 5.76
CA SER A 64 7.93 -5.31 4.38
C SER A 64 8.70 -6.19 3.41
N GLU A 65 8.00 -6.69 2.40
CA GLU A 65 8.58 -7.38 1.24
C GLU A 65 8.39 -6.54 -0.02
N ALA A 66 9.48 -6.36 -0.77
CA ALA A 66 9.44 -5.72 -2.08
C ALA A 66 9.69 -6.75 -3.17
N TYR A 67 8.76 -6.86 -4.11
CA TYR A 67 8.83 -7.72 -5.28
C TYR A 67 9.15 -6.87 -6.50
N GLU A 68 10.43 -6.84 -6.84
CA GLU A 68 10.94 -6.12 -8.00
C GLU A 68 10.98 -7.09 -9.20
N LEU A 69 9.96 -7.00 -10.05
CA LEU A 69 9.80 -7.90 -11.19
C LEU A 69 10.36 -7.27 -12.45
N PRO A 70 10.96 -8.07 -13.35
CA PRO A 70 11.47 -7.57 -14.63
C PRO A 70 10.31 -7.05 -15.50
N GLU A 71 10.63 -6.11 -16.41
CA GLU A 71 9.63 -5.55 -17.32
C GLU A 71 8.98 -6.60 -18.22
N ALA A 72 9.69 -7.71 -18.49
CA ALA A 72 9.19 -8.84 -19.30
C ALA A 72 8.23 -9.77 -18.53
N THR A 73 7.94 -9.50 -17.26
CA THR A 73 7.00 -10.30 -16.45
C THR A 73 5.65 -10.42 -17.15
N THR A 74 5.15 -11.65 -17.24
CA THR A 74 3.84 -11.91 -17.88
C THR A 74 2.68 -11.59 -16.96
N GLN A 75 1.48 -11.48 -17.55
CA GLN A 75 0.24 -11.27 -16.79
C GLN A 75 0.02 -12.41 -15.79
N GLU A 76 0.21 -13.66 -16.24
CA GLU A 76 0.02 -14.87 -15.45
C GLU A 76 0.99 -14.94 -14.25
N GLU A 77 2.25 -14.56 -14.47
CA GLU A 77 3.25 -14.53 -13.39
C GLU A 77 2.90 -13.50 -12.33
N LEU A 78 2.45 -12.31 -12.75
CA LEU A 78 2.04 -11.26 -11.82
C LEU A 78 0.77 -11.64 -11.07
N GLU A 79 -0.21 -12.22 -11.75
CA GLU A 79 -1.44 -12.73 -11.14
C GLU A 79 -1.16 -13.84 -10.12
N ALA A 80 -0.28 -14.78 -10.45
CA ALA A 80 0.12 -15.84 -9.53
C ALA A 80 0.80 -15.29 -8.26
N LEU A 81 1.61 -14.24 -8.41
CA LEU A 81 2.20 -13.55 -7.27
C LEU A 81 1.13 -12.90 -6.39
N VAL A 82 0.16 -12.20 -6.98
CA VAL A 82 -0.95 -11.59 -6.23
C VAL A 82 -1.75 -12.66 -5.48
N ASP A 83 -2.06 -13.79 -6.10
CA ASP A 83 -2.77 -14.90 -5.46
C ASP A 83 -1.99 -15.47 -4.27
N LYS A 84 -0.67 -15.64 -4.43
CA LYS A 84 0.21 -16.06 -3.34
C LYS A 84 0.17 -15.09 -2.16
N LEU A 85 0.23 -13.80 -2.43
CA LEU A 85 0.20 -12.75 -1.40
C LEU A 85 -1.18 -12.63 -0.75
N ASN A 86 -2.26 -12.82 -1.51
CA ASN A 86 -3.61 -12.89 -0.96
C ASN A 86 -3.75 -14.03 0.06
N ALA A 87 -3.14 -15.18 -0.22
CA ALA A 87 -3.19 -16.36 0.64
C ALA A 87 -2.20 -16.31 1.82
N ASP A 88 -1.21 -15.44 1.78
CA ASP A 88 -0.17 -15.36 2.81
C ASP A 88 -0.70 -14.66 4.08
N PRO A 89 -0.77 -15.38 5.22
CA PRO A 89 -1.25 -14.80 6.48
C PRO A 89 -0.28 -13.77 7.09
N ALA A 90 0.99 -13.74 6.68
CA ALA A 90 1.98 -12.77 7.14
C ALA A 90 1.84 -11.42 6.40
N ILE A 91 1.16 -11.41 5.26
CA ILE A 91 0.91 -10.21 4.45
C ILE A 91 -0.50 -9.68 4.72
N HIS A 92 -0.58 -8.52 5.34
CA HIS A 92 -1.83 -7.85 5.71
C HIS A 92 -2.22 -6.75 4.71
N GLY A 93 -1.26 -6.25 3.94
CA GLY A 93 -1.47 -5.25 2.91
C GLY A 93 -0.68 -5.58 1.64
N ILE A 94 -1.29 -5.32 0.49
CA ILE A 94 -0.66 -5.47 -0.83
C ILE A 94 -0.77 -4.13 -1.55
N LEU A 95 0.36 -3.68 -2.09
CA LEU A 95 0.46 -2.48 -2.89
C LEU A 95 1.12 -2.82 -4.21
N CYS A 96 0.41 -2.57 -5.31
CA CYS A 96 0.96 -2.66 -6.65
C CYS A 96 1.31 -1.25 -7.14
N GLN A 97 2.60 -0.97 -7.29
CA GLN A 97 3.05 0.34 -7.75
C GLN A 97 2.73 0.54 -9.24
N LEU A 98 1.91 1.54 -9.51
CA LEU A 98 1.58 1.95 -10.88
C LEU A 98 2.55 3.03 -11.38
N PRO A 99 2.73 3.19 -12.69
CA PRO A 99 2.11 2.40 -13.77
C PRO A 99 2.77 1.02 -13.96
N LEU A 100 2.02 0.06 -14.48
CA LEU A 100 2.55 -1.21 -14.97
C LEU A 100 3.01 -1.08 -16.43
N PRO A 101 3.92 -1.97 -16.92
CA PRO A 101 4.24 -2.08 -18.34
C PRO A 101 2.98 -2.25 -19.20
N LYS A 102 2.97 -1.67 -20.40
CA LYS A 102 1.78 -1.58 -21.27
C LYS A 102 1.18 -2.93 -21.70
N HIS A 103 1.94 -4.01 -21.64
CA HIS A 103 1.48 -5.35 -21.99
C HIS A 103 0.70 -6.01 -20.84
N LEU A 104 0.72 -5.41 -19.65
CA LEU A 104 -0.02 -5.89 -18.48
C LEU A 104 -1.36 -5.16 -18.34
N ASN A 105 -2.37 -5.88 -17.91
CA ASN A 105 -3.69 -5.32 -17.60
C ASN A 105 -3.73 -4.88 -16.14
N GLU A 106 -3.52 -3.57 -15.90
CA GLU A 106 -3.54 -2.98 -14.55
C GLU A 106 -4.86 -3.24 -13.82
N GLU A 107 -5.98 -3.07 -14.51
CA GLU A 107 -7.30 -3.25 -13.93
C GLU A 107 -7.50 -4.68 -13.43
N ALA A 108 -7.10 -5.68 -14.22
CA ALA A 108 -7.17 -7.08 -13.82
C ALA A 108 -6.35 -7.36 -12.56
N ILE A 109 -5.17 -6.76 -12.43
CA ILE A 109 -4.31 -6.91 -11.24
C ILE A 109 -4.94 -6.25 -10.03
N LEU A 110 -5.44 -5.02 -10.16
CA LEU A 110 -6.09 -4.30 -9.06
C LEU A 110 -7.35 -5.03 -8.55
N LEU A 111 -8.14 -5.60 -9.48
CA LEU A 111 -9.32 -6.40 -9.14
C LEU A 111 -8.96 -7.74 -8.46
N ARG A 112 -7.77 -8.27 -8.70
CA ARG A 112 -7.32 -9.54 -8.14
C ARG A 112 -6.82 -9.43 -6.71
N ILE A 113 -6.37 -8.24 -6.30
CA ILE A 113 -5.96 -7.99 -4.90
C ILE A 113 -7.19 -8.16 -3.99
N ASP A 114 -7.04 -8.93 -2.91
CA ASP A 114 -8.11 -9.05 -1.92
C ASP A 114 -8.47 -7.64 -1.39
N PRO A 115 -9.74 -7.20 -1.48
CA PRO A 115 -10.17 -5.90 -0.98
C PRO A 115 -9.82 -5.63 0.48
N LYS A 116 -9.60 -6.69 1.26
CA LYS A 116 -9.17 -6.57 2.67
C LYS A 116 -7.67 -6.26 2.80
N LYS A 117 -6.89 -6.49 1.74
CA LYS A 117 -5.45 -6.23 1.69
C LYS A 117 -5.09 -5.06 0.75
N ASP A 118 -6.08 -4.45 0.10
CA ASP A 118 -5.92 -3.31 -0.81
C ASP A 118 -5.68 -2.01 -0.02
N VAL A 119 -4.41 -1.68 0.23
CA VAL A 119 -4.03 -0.54 1.07
C VAL A 119 -4.18 0.81 0.37
N ASP A 120 -4.25 0.84 -0.96
CA ASP A 120 -4.50 2.06 -1.74
C ASP A 120 -6.00 2.33 -1.97
N ALA A 121 -6.86 1.39 -1.59
CA ALA A 121 -8.31 1.46 -1.77
C ALA A 121 -8.74 1.68 -3.24
N PHE A 122 -8.00 1.11 -4.20
CA PHE A 122 -8.31 1.20 -5.64
C PHE A 122 -9.29 0.12 -6.09
N HIS A 123 -9.45 -0.94 -5.32
CA HIS A 123 -10.42 -1.98 -5.65
C HIS A 123 -11.84 -1.40 -5.66
N PRO A 124 -12.69 -1.65 -6.69
CA PRO A 124 -14.04 -1.10 -6.80
C PRO A 124 -14.91 -1.35 -5.57
N TYR A 125 -14.71 -2.46 -4.89
CA TYR A 125 -15.38 -2.75 -3.61
C TYR A 125 -15.07 -1.69 -2.54
N ASN A 126 -13.81 -1.30 -2.39
CA ASN A 126 -13.38 -0.28 -1.42
C ASN A 126 -13.82 1.11 -1.87
N VAL A 127 -13.67 1.42 -3.17
CA VAL A 127 -14.16 2.69 -3.75
C VAL A 127 -15.67 2.85 -3.54
N GLY A 128 -16.45 1.82 -3.81
CA GLY A 128 -17.90 1.82 -3.58
C GLY A 128 -18.26 2.05 -2.12
N ARG A 129 -17.54 1.42 -1.19
CA ARG A 129 -17.74 1.61 0.25
C ARG A 129 -17.41 3.02 0.71
N ILE A 130 -16.39 3.65 0.15
CA ILE A 130 -16.07 5.06 0.42
C ILE A 130 -17.22 5.95 -0.05
N MET A 131 -17.74 5.71 -1.25
CA MET A 131 -18.84 6.50 -1.83
C MET A 131 -20.13 6.46 -1.01
N ILE A 132 -20.43 5.31 -0.37
CA ILE A 132 -21.62 5.15 0.47
C ILE A 132 -21.37 5.45 1.96
N GLY A 133 -20.18 5.97 2.32
CA GLY A 133 -19.85 6.33 3.70
C GLY A 133 -19.62 5.13 4.63
N ASN A 134 -19.41 3.92 4.10
CA ASN A 134 -19.17 2.69 4.87
C ASN A 134 -17.75 2.15 4.59
N GLN A 135 -16.76 3.02 4.71
CA GLN A 135 -15.37 2.67 4.45
C GLN A 135 -14.75 1.83 5.57
N LYS A 136 -13.97 0.82 5.20
CA LYS A 136 -13.03 0.12 6.09
C LYS A 136 -11.60 0.58 5.86
N PHE A 137 -11.27 0.95 4.63
CA PHE A 137 -10.00 1.52 4.23
C PHE A 137 -10.25 2.87 3.57
N LEU A 138 -9.37 3.81 3.85
CA LEU A 138 -9.29 5.09 3.15
C LEU A 138 -8.00 5.10 2.33
N PRO A 139 -8.00 5.68 1.12
CA PRO A 139 -6.78 5.85 0.36
C PRO A 139 -5.78 6.70 1.16
N CYS A 140 -4.48 6.42 1.00
CA CYS A 140 -3.40 7.19 1.64
C CYS A 140 -3.40 8.66 1.18
N THR A 141 -3.91 8.94 -0.01
CA THR A 141 -4.18 10.31 -0.45
C THR A 141 -5.45 10.81 0.24
N PRO A 142 -5.41 11.96 0.93
CA PRO A 142 -6.58 12.47 1.64
C PRO A 142 -7.80 12.51 0.70
N PRO A 143 -8.95 11.98 1.11
CA PRO A 143 -10.18 12.23 0.38
C PRO A 143 -10.34 13.75 0.32
N ARG A 144 -10.62 14.30 -0.86
CA ARG A 144 -10.91 15.73 -0.98
C ARG A 144 -11.95 16.07 0.09
N ALA A 145 -11.60 16.93 1.02
CA ALA A 145 -12.49 17.45 2.06
C ALA A 145 -13.56 18.40 1.49
N SER A 146 -14.10 18.08 0.35
CA SER A 146 -15.08 18.88 -0.38
C SER A 146 -16.34 18.10 -0.72
N TRP A 147 -16.85 17.36 0.26
CA TRP A 147 -18.22 16.85 0.22
C TRP A 147 -18.94 17.38 1.45
N SER A 148 -19.01 18.72 1.53
CA SER A 148 -19.99 19.43 2.36
C SER A 148 -21.07 19.98 1.45
#